data_8b1607d2078ef1bb7b4386a840b6d229
#
_entry.id   8b1607d2078ef1bb7b4386a840b6d229
#
_cell.length_a   1.000
_cell.length_b   1.000
_cell.length_c   1.000
_cell.angle_alpha   90.00
_cell.angle_beta   90.00
_cell.angle_gamma   90.00
#
_symmetry.space_group_name_H-M   'P 1'
#
loop_
_entity.id
_entity.type
_entity.pdbx_description
1 polymer ?
#
loop_
_entity_poly.entity_id
_entity_poly.type
_entity_poly.pdbx_seq_one_letter_code
_entity_poly.pdbx_strand_id
1 'polypeptide(L)'
;MTMPALQIGPTPLCSNRMQVHSITQETPDVWTISLVNHDFYPYQPGQYALVSIANSAETLRAYTISSSPGLSRFITLTVRRLDDGVGSRWLTQALKVGDYLWLSDAQGEFTCANAVSDRYLMAAAGCGVTPIMSMCRWLLANKPQTDIHVIFNVRNPLQVIFAKEWQDLVQRYSQQLHLTLMAEFDAAPGFLSGRISGDLLVEHVPDIASRTVMTCGPAPYMNQIETLSQQLGVASNRIFKEQFRPADDVLDEDADQLTLTISRPLKNLRVPVGISLLAALEANKVPVVAACRAGVCGSCKTRVLSGNYTTSSTMTLTPAEIEQGYVLACSCQLQGDTVLA
;
A
#
# COMPACT_ATOMS: atom_id res chain seq x y z
N MET A 1 -12.30 -8.04 -37.09
CA MET A 1 -11.39 -8.47 -36.02
C MET A 1 -12.23 -8.67 -34.78
N THR A 2 -12.58 -9.91 -34.48
CA THR A 2 -13.28 -10.29 -33.24
C THR A 2 -12.27 -10.12 -32.10
N MET A 3 -12.60 -9.25 -31.14
CA MET A 3 -11.83 -9.18 -29.89
C MET A 3 -11.84 -10.56 -29.25
N PRO A 4 -10.69 -11.07 -28.76
CA PRO A 4 -10.69 -12.32 -28.01
C PRO A 4 -11.65 -12.17 -26.83
N ALA A 5 -12.52 -13.17 -26.64
CA ALA A 5 -13.38 -13.25 -25.48
C ALA A 5 -12.50 -13.12 -24.23
N LEU A 6 -12.81 -12.14 -23.36
CA LEU A 6 -12.17 -11.97 -22.06
C LEU A 6 -12.16 -13.34 -21.37
N GLN A 7 -10.99 -13.87 -21.12
CA GLN A 7 -10.82 -15.12 -20.39
C GLN A 7 -11.30 -14.88 -18.95
N ILE A 8 -12.54 -15.22 -18.67
CA ILE A 8 -13.12 -15.17 -17.32
C ILE A 8 -12.64 -16.42 -16.59
N GLY A 9 -11.54 -16.32 -15.86
CA GLY A 9 -10.97 -17.45 -15.15
C GLY A 9 -9.81 -17.08 -14.24
N PRO A 10 -9.31 -18.04 -13.45
CA PRO A 10 -8.15 -17.82 -12.61
C PRO A 10 -6.92 -17.51 -13.44
N THR A 11 -6.07 -16.66 -12.89
CA THR A 11 -4.74 -16.41 -13.44
C THR A 11 -3.69 -17.15 -12.59
N PRO A 12 -2.45 -17.37 -13.08
CA PRO A 12 -1.43 -18.08 -12.32
C PRO A 12 -1.14 -17.47 -10.93
N LEU A 13 -1.30 -16.15 -10.77
CA LEU A 13 -1.08 -15.45 -9.50
C LEU A 13 -2.38 -15.15 -8.74
N CYS A 14 -3.54 -15.15 -9.38
CA CYS A 14 -4.82 -14.85 -8.77
C CYS A 14 -5.77 -16.02 -9.00
N SER A 15 -5.74 -17.01 -8.12
CA SER A 15 -6.50 -18.25 -8.22
C SER A 15 -7.77 -18.24 -7.36
N ASN A 16 -7.89 -17.35 -6.38
CA ASN A 16 -9.01 -17.33 -5.44
C ASN A 16 -10.18 -16.55 -6.02
N ARG A 17 -11.28 -17.26 -6.32
CA ARG A 17 -12.50 -16.66 -6.86
C ARG A 17 -13.31 -15.96 -5.79
N MET A 18 -13.64 -14.71 -6.04
CA MET A 18 -14.48 -13.88 -5.18
C MET A 18 -15.68 -13.38 -5.96
N GLN A 19 -16.83 -13.27 -5.29
CA GLN A 19 -18.03 -12.66 -5.85
C GLN A 19 -18.32 -11.33 -5.15
N VAL A 20 -18.62 -10.29 -5.90
CA VAL A 20 -19.00 -8.99 -5.35
C VAL A 20 -20.36 -9.09 -4.68
N HIS A 21 -20.40 -8.87 -3.37
CA HIS A 21 -21.62 -8.83 -2.57
C HIS A 21 -22.22 -7.43 -2.53
N SER A 22 -21.39 -6.42 -2.27
CA SER A 22 -21.81 -5.02 -2.21
C SER A 22 -20.66 -4.07 -2.54
N ILE A 23 -21.00 -2.87 -2.95
CA ILE A 23 -20.06 -1.77 -3.19
C ILE A 23 -20.61 -0.56 -2.45
N THR A 24 -19.86 -0.06 -1.47
CA THR A 24 -20.27 1.07 -0.62
C THR A 24 -19.31 2.23 -0.84
N GLN A 25 -19.84 3.42 -1.06
CA GLN A 25 -19.03 4.63 -1.14
C GLN A 25 -18.69 5.13 0.26
N GLU A 26 -17.39 5.24 0.58
CA GLU A 26 -16.88 5.73 1.87
C GLU A 26 -16.69 7.26 1.86
N THR A 27 -16.09 7.75 0.79
CA THR A 27 -15.81 9.18 0.55
C THR A 27 -16.11 9.50 -0.93
N PRO A 28 -16.04 10.76 -1.38
CA PRO A 28 -16.28 11.10 -2.79
C PRO A 28 -15.40 10.34 -3.79
N ASP A 29 -14.23 9.86 -3.36
CA ASP A 29 -13.23 9.19 -4.21
C ASP A 29 -12.82 7.79 -3.71
N VAL A 30 -13.48 7.24 -2.67
CA VAL A 30 -13.14 5.92 -2.09
C VAL A 30 -14.38 5.04 -1.97
N TRP A 31 -14.22 3.76 -2.33
CA TRP A 31 -15.25 2.72 -2.24
C TRP A 31 -14.74 1.48 -1.53
N THR A 32 -15.59 0.86 -0.71
CA THR A 32 -15.38 -0.46 -0.12
C THR A 32 -16.17 -1.49 -0.90
N ILE A 33 -15.46 -2.49 -1.42
CA ILE A 33 -16.01 -3.64 -2.16
C ILE A 33 -16.03 -4.82 -1.22
N SER A 34 -17.23 -5.31 -0.88
CA SER A 34 -17.40 -6.51 -0.06
C SER A 34 -17.50 -7.74 -0.95
N LEU A 35 -16.73 -8.77 -0.65
CA LEU A 35 -16.55 -9.96 -1.46
C LEU A 35 -16.95 -11.21 -0.67
N VAL A 36 -17.67 -12.10 -1.32
CA VAL A 36 -17.91 -13.48 -0.83
C VAL A 36 -16.81 -14.38 -1.41
N ASN A 37 -16.08 -15.04 -0.55
CA ASN A 37 -15.21 -16.14 -0.92
C ASN A 37 -16.00 -17.45 -0.95
N HIS A 38 -15.77 -18.28 -1.95
CA HIS A 38 -16.42 -19.59 -2.05
C HIS A 38 -15.62 -20.69 -1.33
N ASP A 39 -14.31 -20.48 -1.20
CA ASP A 39 -13.38 -21.37 -0.50
C ASP A 39 -12.76 -20.64 0.70
N PHE A 40 -12.15 -21.39 1.62
CA PHE A 40 -11.46 -20.79 2.75
C PHE A 40 -10.31 -19.90 2.26
N TYR A 41 -10.30 -18.63 2.69
CA TYR A 41 -9.30 -17.64 2.31
C TYR A 41 -8.58 -17.13 3.57
N PRO A 42 -7.44 -17.74 3.94
CA PRO A 42 -6.67 -17.35 5.11
C PRO A 42 -5.90 -16.05 4.87
N TYR A 43 -5.94 -15.14 5.83
CA TYR A 43 -5.11 -13.93 5.83
C TYR A 43 -4.89 -13.43 7.25
N GLN A 44 -3.90 -12.56 7.42
CA GLN A 44 -3.62 -11.85 8.67
C GLN A 44 -4.06 -10.38 8.55
N PRO A 45 -4.41 -9.73 9.68
CA PRO A 45 -4.84 -8.33 9.66
C PRO A 45 -3.71 -7.43 9.14
N GLY A 46 -4.02 -6.58 8.15
CA GLY A 46 -3.06 -5.69 7.51
C GLY A 46 -2.49 -6.21 6.18
N GLN A 47 -2.63 -7.50 5.88
CA GLN A 47 -2.17 -8.06 4.61
C GLN A 47 -2.95 -7.53 3.40
N TYR A 48 -2.36 -7.65 2.22
CA TYR A 48 -2.95 -7.32 0.93
C TYR A 48 -3.09 -8.56 0.04
N ALA A 49 -3.86 -8.42 -1.03
CA ALA A 49 -3.91 -9.37 -2.13
C ALA A 49 -3.67 -8.67 -3.46
N LEU A 50 -3.15 -9.40 -4.43
CA LEU A 50 -3.19 -8.99 -5.83
C LEU A 50 -4.59 -9.23 -6.37
N VAL A 51 -5.10 -8.29 -7.12
CA VAL A 51 -6.39 -8.38 -7.82
C VAL A 51 -6.14 -8.42 -9.31
N SER A 52 -6.70 -9.42 -9.98
CA SER A 52 -6.71 -9.51 -11.44
C SER A 52 -7.70 -8.49 -12.00
N ILE A 53 -7.18 -7.41 -12.57
CA ILE A 53 -8.00 -6.32 -13.10
C ILE A 53 -8.62 -6.73 -14.43
N ALA A 54 -9.93 -6.61 -14.54
CA ALA A 54 -10.72 -7.09 -15.67
C ALA A 54 -10.44 -8.58 -16.00
N ASN A 55 -10.10 -9.37 -14.98
CA ASN A 55 -9.72 -10.77 -15.09
C ASN A 55 -8.51 -11.04 -16.01
N SER A 56 -7.61 -10.05 -16.11
CA SER A 56 -6.38 -10.14 -16.90
C SER A 56 -5.22 -10.71 -16.07
N ALA A 57 -4.46 -11.64 -16.63
CA ALA A 57 -3.22 -12.12 -16.02
C ALA A 57 -2.07 -11.09 -16.08
N GLU A 58 -2.17 -10.12 -16.98
CA GLU A 58 -1.13 -9.13 -17.24
C GLU A 58 -1.31 -7.85 -16.43
N THR A 59 -2.53 -7.59 -15.95
CA THR A 59 -2.85 -6.39 -15.19
C THR A 59 -3.28 -6.75 -13.78
N LEU A 60 -2.32 -6.77 -12.87
CA LEU A 60 -2.55 -7.03 -11.45
C LEU A 60 -2.36 -5.73 -10.65
N ARG A 61 -3.12 -5.58 -9.55
CA ARG A 61 -2.91 -4.48 -8.61
C ARG A 61 -3.05 -4.99 -7.18
N ALA A 62 -2.16 -4.54 -6.32
CA ALA A 62 -2.20 -4.84 -4.89
C ALA A 62 -3.22 -3.95 -4.18
N TYR A 63 -4.07 -4.55 -3.36
CA TYR A 63 -4.99 -3.85 -2.46
C TYR A 63 -4.98 -4.50 -1.09
N THR A 64 -4.92 -3.69 -0.06
CA THR A 64 -5.06 -4.19 1.32
C THR A 64 -6.40 -4.88 1.49
N ILE A 65 -6.39 -6.00 2.19
CA ILE A 65 -7.59 -6.65 2.70
C ILE A 65 -8.04 -5.85 3.92
N SER A 66 -8.97 -4.92 3.70
CA SER A 66 -9.42 -3.97 4.73
C SER A 66 -10.34 -4.58 5.78
N SER A 67 -10.88 -5.79 5.54
CA SER A 67 -11.57 -6.60 6.54
C SER A 67 -10.59 -7.19 7.57
N SER A 68 -11.13 -7.77 8.65
CA SER A 68 -10.33 -8.40 9.72
C SER A 68 -10.65 -9.89 9.80
N PRO A 69 -9.62 -10.77 9.82
CA PRO A 69 -9.82 -12.21 9.80
C PRO A 69 -10.58 -12.68 11.06
N GLY A 70 -11.53 -13.59 10.85
CA GLY A 70 -12.36 -14.15 11.93
C GLY A 70 -13.44 -13.22 12.51
N LEU A 71 -13.48 -11.95 12.09
CA LEU A 71 -14.45 -10.95 12.57
C LEU A 71 -15.39 -10.48 11.47
N SER A 72 -14.86 -10.23 10.29
CA SER A 72 -15.62 -9.73 9.15
C SER A 72 -16.30 -10.88 8.42
N ARG A 73 -17.59 -10.69 8.08
CA ARG A 73 -18.37 -11.66 7.31
C ARG A 73 -17.90 -11.78 5.86
N PHE A 74 -17.33 -10.70 5.35
CA PHE A 74 -16.88 -10.57 3.96
C PHE A 74 -15.40 -10.21 3.91
N ILE A 75 -14.73 -10.62 2.86
CA ILE A 75 -13.45 -10.05 2.48
C ILE A 75 -13.72 -8.66 1.90
N THR A 76 -13.02 -7.62 2.35
CA THR A 76 -13.23 -6.27 1.82
C THR A 76 -11.95 -5.68 1.25
N LEU A 77 -12.12 -4.97 0.12
CA LEU A 77 -11.10 -4.13 -0.48
C LEU A 77 -11.61 -2.70 -0.48
N THR A 78 -10.84 -1.77 0.07
CA THR A 78 -11.21 -0.34 0.09
C THR A 78 -10.28 0.42 -0.83
N VAL A 79 -10.86 1.01 -1.89
CA VAL A 79 -10.14 1.45 -3.08
C VAL A 79 -10.41 2.93 -3.34
N ARG A 80 -9.35 3.74 -3.44
CA ARG A 80 -9.43 5.11 -3.95
C ARG A 80 -9.38 5.08 -5.47
N ARG A 81 -10.33 5.73 -6.11
CA ARG A 81 -10.32 5.95 -7.56
C ARG A 81 -9.28 7.00 -7.92
N LEU A 82 -8.44 6.66 -8.88
CA LEU A 82 -7.46 7.55 -9.47
C LEU A 82 -7.90 7.84 -10.90
N ASP A 83 -7.71 9.06 -11.37
CA ASP A 83 -8.18 9.50 -12.69
C ASP A 83 -7.51 8.72 -13.84
N ASP A 84 -6.25 8.38 -13.70
CA ASP A 84 -5.46 7.56 -14.64
C ASP A 84 -5.32 6.09 -14.22
N GLY A 85 -5.91 5.70 -13.09
CA GLY A 85 -5.75 4.40 -12.47
C GLY A 85 -6.58 3.29 -13.12
N VAL A 86 -6.01 2.50 -14.03
CA VAL A 86 -6.69 1.38 -14.71
C VAL A 86 -7.40 0.45 -13.71
N GLY A 87 -6.71 0.00 -12.66
CA GLY A 87 -7.27 -0.93 -11.67
C GLY A 87 -8.33 -0.28 -10.80
N SER A 88 -8.05 0.90 -10.24
CA SER A 88 -8.97 1.59 -9.35
C SER A 88 -10.25 2.03 -10.07
N ARG A 89 -10.16 2.47 -11.33
CA ARG A 89 -11.35 2.81 -12.14
C ARG A 89 -12.18 1.57 -12.43
N TRP A 90 -11.55 0.46 -12.83
CA TRP A 90 -12.30 -0.78 -13.07
C TRP A 90 -13.04 -1.24 -11.82
N LEU A 91 -12.39 -1.28 -10.66
CA LEU A 91 -12.99 -1.71 -9.39
C LEU A 91 -14.13 -0.79 -8.92
N THR A 92 -14.06 0.52 -9.20
CA THR A 92 -15.01 1.50 -8.66
C THR A 92 -16.09 1.97 -9.65
N GLN A 93 -15.94 1.68 -10.96
CA GLN A 93 -16.86 2.15 -12.00
C GLN A 93 -17.43 1.02 -12.84
N ALA A 94 -16.63 -0.01 -13.17
CA ALA A 94 -17.04 -1.08 -14.08
C ALA A 94 -17.60 -2.30 -13.35
N LEU A 95 -17.01 -2.64 -12.19
CA LEU A 95 -17.40 -3.78 -11.37
C LEU A 95 -18.79 -3.59 -10.77
N LYS A 96 -19.62 -4.64 -10.78
CA LYS A 96 -20.99 -4.63 -10.28
C LYS A 96 -21.23 -5.73 -9.25
N VAL A 97 -22.24 -5.55 -8.42
CA VAL A 97 -22.74 -6.60 -7.51
C VAL A 97 -23.10 -7.85 -8.34
N GLY A 98 -22.64 -9.00 -7.89
CA GLY A 98 -22.79 -10.27 -8.57
C GLY A 98 -21.63 -10.66 -9.48
N ASP A 99 -20.79 -9.70 -9.90
CA ASP A 99 -19.61 -10.00 -10.72
C ASP A 99 -18.58 -10.83 -9.96
N TYR A 100 -17.72 -11.50 -10.70
CA TYR A 100 -16.59 -12.26 -10.17
C TYR A 100 -15.28 -11.56 -10.44
N LEU A 101 -14.37 -11.67 -9.49
CA LEU A 101 -12.98 -11.28 -9.63
C LEU A 101 -12.07 -12.31 -8.94
N TRP A 102 -10.77 -12.22 -9.22
CA TRP A 102 -9.79 -13.19 -8.76
C TRP A 102 -8.71 -12.50 -7.94
N LEU A 103 -8.43 -13.06 -6.76
CA LEU A 103 -7.39 -12.61 -5.85
C LEU A 103 -6.23 -13.61 -5.79
N SER A 104 -5.03 -13.12 -5.55
CA SER A 104 -3.92 -13.96 -5.08
C SER A 104 -4.20 -14.47 -3.67
N ASP A 105 -3.36 -15.37 -3.15
CA ASP A 105 -3.26 -15.57 -1.72
C ASP A 105 -2.87 -14.24 -1.04
N ALA A 106 -3.22 -14.11 0.25
CA ALA A 106 -2.86 -12.93 1.03
C ALA A 106 -1.35 -12.86 1.26
N GLN A 107 -0.79 -11.67 1.17
CA GLN A 107 0.64 -11.40 1.21
C GLN A 107 0.94 -10.17 2.08
N GLY A 108 2.20 -9.96 2.42
CA GLY A 108 2.69 -8.79 3.13
C GLY A 108 3.04 -9.07 4.58
N GLU A 109 4.09 -8.38 5.04
CA GLU A 109 4.64 -8.49 6.39
C GLU A 109 4.15 -7.37 7.32
N PHE A 110 3.38 -6.41 6.79
CA PHE A 110 2.82 -5.31 7.56
C PHE A 110 1.56 -5.75 8.30
N THR A 111 1.79 -6.48 9.39
CA THR A 111 0.72 -7.05 10.21
C THR A 111 1.06 -6.96 11.69
N CYS A 112 0.06 -6.72 12.53
CA CYS A 112 0.21 -6.76 13.98
C CYS A 112 0.53 -8.18 14.52
N ALA A 113 0.37 -9.21 13.70
CA ALA A 113 0.80 -10.57 14.05
C ALA A 113 2.34 -10.70 14.06
N ASN A 114 3.05 -9.98 13.19
CA ASN A 114 4.51 -9.93 13.15
C ASN A 114 5.08 -8.85 14.09
N ALA A 115 4.39 -7.72 14.21
CA ALA A 115 4.76 -6.58 15.07
C ALA A 115 4.05 -6.66 16.43
N VAL A 116 4.23 -7.75 17.17
CA VAL A 116 3.53 -8.00 18.44
C VAL A 116 3.91 -6.98 19.50
N SER A 117 2.91 -6.33 20.10
CA SER A 117 3.06 -5.34 21.17
C SER A 117 1.76 -5.23 21.98
N ASP A 118 1.86 -4.68 23.17
CA ASP A 118 0.69 -4.28 23.97
C ASP A 118 0.33 -2.79 23.76
N ARG A 119 1.22 -2.01 23.15
CA ARG A 119 1.05 -0.58 22.91
C ARG A 119 1.45 -0.20 21.49
N TYR A 120 0.50 0.37 20.76
CA TYR A 120 0.72 0.81 19.38
C TYR A 120 0.52 2.30 19.20
N LEU A 121 1.33 2.89 18.34
CA LEU A 121 1.00 4.10 17.60
C LEU A 121 0.78 3.69 16.14
N MET A 122 -0.44 3.84 15.66
CA MET A 122 -0.81 3.54 14.28
C MET A 122 -1.07 4.84 13.52
N ALA A 123 -0.19 5.20 12.61
CA ALA A 123 -0.23 6.44 11.87
C ALA A 123 -0.64 6.21 10.41
N ALA A 124 -1.75 6.79 9.99
CA ALA A 124 -2.31 6.61 8.66
C ALA A 124 -2.50 7.93 7.92
N ALA A 125 -2.29 7.94 6.61
CA ALA A 125 -2.71 9.04 5.75
C ALA A 125 -3.50 8.52 4.53
N GLY A 126 -4.68 9.08 4.32
CA GLY A 126 -5.59 8.69 3.24
C GLY A 126 -5.89 7.20 3.23
N CYS A 127 -5.69 6.50 2.09
CA CYS A 127 -5.93 5.06 1.99
C CYS A 127 -4.98 4.19 2.82
N GLY A 128 -3.89 4.73 3.34
CA GLY A 128 -3.05 4.03 4.31
C GLY A 128 -3.79 3.61 5.59
N VAL A 129 -5.00 4.10 5.80
CA VAL A 129 -5.87 3.67 6.89
C VAL A 129 -6.38 2.24 6.74
N THR A 130 -6.36 1.65 5.54
CA THR A 130 -6.95 0.31 5.29
C THR A 130 -6.27 -0.81 6.07
N PRO A 131 -4.92 -0.96 6.10
CA PRO A 131 -4.29 -1.95 6.96
C PRO A 131 -4.43 -1.60 8.45
N ILE A 132 -4.40 -0.31 8.79
CA ILE A 132 -4.58 0.15 10.16
C ILE A 132 -5.97 -0.25 10.70
N MET A 133 -7.04 -0.02 9.93
CA MET A 133 -8.40 -0.41 10.33
C MET A 133 -8.52 -1.94 10.48
N SER A 134 -7.95 -2.71 9.55
CA SER A 134 -7.93 -4.18 9.63
C SER A 134 -7.26 -4.66 10.92
N MET A 135 -6.10 -4.09 11.28
CA MET A 135 -5.37 -4.42 12.50
C MET A 135 -6.08 -3.93 13.78
N CYS A 136 -6.61 -2.70 13.79
CA CYS A 136 -7.33 -2.16 14.93
C CYS A 136 -8.52 -3.03 15.31
N ARG A 137 -9.39 -3.38 14.36
CA ARG A 137 -10.54 -4.28 14.63
C ARG A 137 -10.10 -5.59 15.25
N TRP A 138 -9.04 -6.19 14.68
CA TRP A 138 -8.57 -7.48 15.15
C TRP A 138 -7.97 -7.40 16.56
N LEU A 139 -7.12 -6.40 16.83
CA LEU A 139 -6.52 -6.19 18.14
C LEU A 139 -7.58 -5.91 19.21
N LEU A 140 -8.52 -5.00 18.95
CA LEU A 140 -9.57 -4.64 19.89
C LEU A 140 -10.47 -5.83 20.26
N ALA A 141 -10.71 -6.74 19.30
CA ALA A 141 -11.54 -7.92 19.55
C ALA A 141 -10.78 -9.09 20.22
N ASN A 142 -9.47 -9.23 19.95
CA ASN A 142 -8.72 -10.42 20.38
C ASN A 142 -7.67 -10.14 21.46
N LYS A 143 -7.33 -8.87 21.71
CA LYS A 143 -6.26 -8.45 22.64
C LYS A 143 -6.77 -7.37 23.61
N PRO A 144 -7.54 -7.74 24.65
CA PRO A 144 -8.23 -6.78 25.52
C PRO A 144 -7.29 -5.88 26.35
N GLN A 145 -6.01 -6.20 26.44
CA GLN A 145 -5.02 -5.40 27.16
C GLN A 145 -4.24 -4.43 26.25
N THR A 146 -4.52 -4.45 24.95
CA THR A 146 -3.80 -3.60 23.98
C THR A 146 -4.30 -2.15 24.07
N ASP A 147 -3.35 -1.22 24.09
CA ASP A 147 -3.58 0.22 24.02
C ASP A 147 -3.13 0.73 22.65
N ILE A 148 -4.07 1.32 21.91
CA ILE A 148 -3.87 1.74 20.52
C ILE A 148 -4.14 3.25 20.39
N HIS A 149 -3.12 4.01 20.03
CA HIS A 149 -3.29 5.37 19.53
C HIS A 149 -3.29 5.36 18.01
N VAL A 150 -4.37 5.85 17.41
CA VAL A 150 -4.46 6.05 15.96
C VAL A 150 -4.37 7.54 15.65
N ILE A 151 -3.44 7.91 14.78
CA ILE A 151 -3.40 9.25 14.19
C ILE A 151 -3.76 9.10 12.71
N PHE A 152 -4.91 9.64 12.33
CA PHE A 152 -5.40 9.53 10.96
C PHE A 152 -5.45 10.90 10.28
N ASN A 153 -4.55 11.09 9.32
CA ASN A 153 -4.40 12.30 8.54
C ASN A 153 -5.22 12.23 7.25
N VAL A 154 -6.02 13.25 7.04
CA VAL A 154 -6.81 13.46 5.81
C VAL A 154 -6.56 14.86 5.25
N ARG A 155 -6.87 15.10 3.98
CA ARG A 155 -6.79 16.44 3.41
C ARG A 155 -7.87 17.36 3.99
N ASN A 156 -9.09 16.83 4.10
CA ASN A 156 -10.22 17.53 4.72
C ASN A 156 -11.16 16.50 5.41
N PRO A 157 -12.05 16.95 6.30
CA PRO A 157 -12.92 16.06 7.08
C PRO A 157 -13.81 15.11 6.26
N LEU A 158 -14.20 15.48 5.03
CA LEU A 158 -15.03 14.64 4.16
C LEU A 158 -14.29 13.42 3.60
N GLN A 159 -12.97 13.36 3.79
CA GLN A 159 -12.12 12.26 3.33
C GLN A 159 -11.77 11.23 4.40
N VAL A 160 -12.46 11.25 5.54
CA VAL A 160 -12.30 10.21 6.57
C VAL A 160 -12.94 8.91 6.09
N ILE A 161 -12.11 7.97 5.70
CA ILE A 161 -12.54 6.61 5.32
C ILE A 161 -12.97 5.88 6.59
N PHE A 162 -14.09 5.13 6.55
CA PHE A 162 -14.70 4.44 7.68
C PHE A 162 -15.17 5.38 8.81
N ALA A 163 -15.60 6.60 8.49
CA ALA A 163 -15.90 7.65 9.49
C ALA A 163 -16.87 7.17 10.59
N LYS A 164 -17.98 6.53 10.22
CA LYS A 164 -18.95 6.00 11.16
C LYS A 164 -18.35 4.89 12.03
N GLU A 165 -17.59 4.01 11.44
CA GLU A 165 -17.00 2.87 12.15
C GLU A 165 -15.95 3.32 13.17
N TRP A 166 -15.14 4.34 12.84
CA TRP A 166 -14.22 4.94 13.81
C TRP A 166 -14.95 5.46 15.04
N GLN A 167 -16.09 6.14 14.85
CA GLN A 167 -16.92 6.62 15.96
C GLN A 167 -17.43 5.46 16.81
N ASP A 168 -17.96 4.41 16.18
CA ASP A 168 -18.48 3.22 16.87
C ASP A 168 -17.36 2.48 17.65
N LEU A 169 -16.15 2.37 17.07
CA LEU A 169 -15.01 1.73 17.74
C LEU A 169 -14.50 2.54 18.93
N VAL A 170 -14.34 3.85 18.80
CA VAL A 170 -13.92 4.73 19.91
C VAL A 170 -14.93 4.68 21.06
N GLN A 171 -16.22 4.69 20.76
CA GLN A 171 -17.25 4.59 21.77
C GLN A 171 -17.22 3.23 22.49
N ARG A 172 -17.06 2.14 21.74
CA ARG A 172 -17.07 0.76 22.28
C ARG A 172 -15.81 0.42 23.07
N TYR A 173 -14.65 0.90 22.60
CA TYR A 173 -13.34 0.55 23.14
C TYR A 173 -12.61 1.78 23.71
N SER A 174 -13.34 2.67 24.39
CA SER A 174 -12.84 3.96 24.89
C SER A 174 -11.62 3.87 25.80
N GLN A 175 -11.36 2.70 26.42
CA GLN A 175 -10.19 2.47 27.27
C GLN A 175 -8.97 1.91 26.52
N GLN A 176 -9.16 1.47 25.27
CA GLN A 176 -8.13 0.81 24.48
C GLN A 176 -7.78 1.60 23.20
N LEU A 177 -8.72 2.35 22.65
CA LEU A 177 -8.58 3.05 21.39
C LEU A 177 -8.68 4.55 21.57
N HIS A 178 -7.60 5.23 21.24
CA HIS A 178 -7.50 6.69 21.20
C HIS A 178 -7.33 7.12 19.74
N LEU A 179 -8.29 7.88 19.21
CA LEU A 179 -8.29 8.34 17.83
C LEU A 179 -8.06 9.84 17.76
N THR A 180 -7.01 10.24 17.07
CA THR A 180 -6.72 11.63 16.71
C THR A 180 -6.93 11.81 15.21
N LEU A 181 -7.94 12.58 14.83
CA LEU A 181 -8.17 12.96 13.43
C LEU A 181 -7.49 14.28 13.13
N MET A 182 -6.77 14.33 12.02
CA MET A 182 -6.08 15.53 11.55
C MET A 182 -6.53 15.88 10.14
N ALA A 183 -6.84 17.15 9.90
CA ALA A 183 -7.16 17.67 8.58
C ALA A 183 -6.12 18.71 8.14
N GLU A 184 -5.58 18.54 6.93
CA GLU A 184 -4.62 19.49 6.36
C GLU A 184 -5.32 20.81 6.02
N PHE A 185 -6.57 20.74 5.55
CA PHE A 185 -7.42 21.87 5.18
C PHE A 185 -8.80 21.73 5.82
N ASP A 186 -9.46 22.86 6.05
CA ASP A 186 -10.85 22.94 6.50
C ASP A 186 -11.16 22.11 7.77
N ALA A 187 -10.24 22.10 8.74
CA ALA A 187 -10.42 21.35 9.97
C ALA A 187 -11.73 21.74 10.67
N ALA A 188 -12.58 20.72 10.89
CA ALA A 188 -13.85 20.87 11.61
C ALA A 188 -13.68 20.56 13.11
N PRO A 189 -14.69 20.86 13.97
CA PRO A 189 -14.67 20.41 15.36
C PRO A 189 -14.37 18.92 15.50
N GLY A 190 -13.41 18.57 16.38
CA GLY A 190 -12.93 17.20 16.56
C GLY A 190 -11.72 16.82 15.69
N PHE A 191 -11.22 17.75 14.86
CA PHE A 191 -10.01 17.57 14.09
C PHE A 191 -8.92 18.52 14.58
N LEU A 192 -7.69 18.02 14.60
CA LEU A 192 -6.50 18.87 14.68
C LEU A 192 -6.19 19.41 13.27
N SER A 193 -5.71 20.64 13.22
CA SER A 193 -5.37 21.31 11.96
C SER A 193 -3.90 21.14 11.60
N GLY A 194 -3.62 20.96 10.31
CA GLY A 194 -2.26 20.96 9.77
C GLY A 194 -1.63 19.58 9.65
N ARG A 195 -0.29 19.56 9.72
CA ARG A 195 0.53 18.36 9.55
C ARG A 195 1.06 17.85 10.88
N ILE A 196 1.38 16.57 10.94
CA ILE A 196 1.97 15.93 12.11
C ILE A 196 3.29 16.62 12.51
N SER A 197 3.50 16.81 13.81
CA SER A 197 4.73 17.39 14.38
C SER A 197 5.17 16.62 15.62
N GLY A 198 6.41 16.85 16.07
CA GLY A 198 6.94 16.23 17.28
C GLY A 198 6.17 16.69 18.52
N ASP A 199 5.84 17.98 18.63
CA ASP A 199 5.07 18.53 19.76
C ASP A 199 3.69 17.88 19.85
N LEU A 200 3.01 17.71 18.71
CA LEU A 200 1.71 17.03 18.66
C LEU A 200 1.82 15.56 19.08
N LEU A 201 2.88 14.87 18.67
CA LEU A 201 3.12 13.49 19.10
C LEU A 201 3.34 13.41 20.61
N VAL A 202 4.11 14.32 21.20
CA VAL A 202 4.33 14.36 22.65
C VAL A 202 3.05 14.70 23.42
N GLU A 203 2.23 15.61 22.90
CA GLU A 203 0.96 16.00 23.53
C GLU A 203 -0.07 14.86 23.52
N HIS A 204 -0.25 14.18 22.37
CA HIS A 204 -1.29 13.18 22.22
C HIS A 204 -0.82 11.75 22.51
N VAL A 205 0.47 11.47 22.45
CA VAL A 205 1.08 10.14 22.67
C VAL A 205 2.32 10.30 23.55
N PRO A 206 2.19 10.75 24.81
CA PRO A 206 3.33 11.08 25.66
C PRO A 206 4.27 9.92 25.96
N ASP A 207 3.79 8.69 25.82
CA ASP A 207 4.55 7.45 26.00
C ASP A 207 5.05 6.82 24.70
N ILE A 208 5.15 7.61 23.61
CA ILE A 208 5.50 7.16 22.26
C ILE A 208 6.77 6.29 22.23
N ALA A 209 7.80 6.62 23.03
CA ALA A 209 9.05 5.86 23.10
C ALA A 209 8.84 4.38 23.49
N SER A 210 7.75 4.07 24.19
CA SER A 210 7.40 2.71 24.60
C SER A 210 6.54 1.95 23.59
N ARG A 211 6.05 2.61 22.53
CA ARG A 211 5.09 2.05 21.57
C ARG A 211 5.76 1.40 20.36
N THR A 212 5.08 0.45 19.77
CA THR A 212 5.36 -0.02 18.42
C THR A 212 4.65 0.88 17.43
N VAL A 213 5.40 1.43 16.48
CA VAL A 213 4.88 2.35 15.47
C VAL A 213 4.60 1.60 14.18
N MET A 214 3.37 1.73 13.69
CA MET A 214 2.95 1.19 12.39
C MET A 214 2.42 2.34 11.54
N THR A 215 3.01 2.56 10.38
CA THR A 215 2.61 3.67 9.53
C THR A 215 2.39 3.27 8.09
N CYS A 216 1.31 3.78 7.49
CA CYS A 216 0.98 3.59 6.08
C CYS A 216 0.38 4.87 5.48
N GLY A 217 0.86 5.25 4.31
CA GLY A 217 0.46 6.47 3.61
C GLY A 217 1.46 6.86 2.52
N PRO A 218 1.42 8.11 2.04
CA PRO A 218 2.42 8.64 1.12
C PRO A 218 3.83 8.58 1.71
N ALA A 219 4.83 8.32 0.87
CA ALA A 219 6.22 8.18 1.32
C ALA A 219 6.73 9.36 2.18
N PRO A 220 6.49 10.64 1.83
CA PRO A 220 6.91 11.77 2.66
C PRO A 220 6.27 11.74 4.06
N TYR A 221 5.00 11.34 4.18
CA TYR A 221 4.30 11.20 5.45
C TYR A 221 4.94 10.11 6.32
N MET A 222 5.16 8.92 5.76
CA MET A 222 5.76 7.81 6.49
C MET A 222 7.19 8.13 6.94
N ASN A 223 7.99 8.79 6.11
CA ASN A 223 9.33 9.22 6.45
C ASN A 223 9.32 10.26 7.59
N GLN A 224 8.35 11.17 7.60
CA GLN A 224 8.16 12.12 8.69
C GLN A 224 7.79 11.40 10.00
N ILE A 225 6.84 10.46 9.98
CA ILE A 225 6.48 9.64 11.16
C ILE A 225 7.69 8.89 11.70
N GLU A 226 8.46 8.24 10.82
CA GLU A 226 9.67 7.52 11.23
C GLU A 226 10.70 8.43 11.89
N THR A 227 11.03 9.55 11.25
CA THR A 227 11.99 10.54 11.76
C THR A 227 11.56 11.08 13.12
N LEU A 228 10.31 11.52 13.26
CA LEU A 228 9.78 12.04 14.51
C LEU A 228 9.75 10.96 15.61
N SER A 229 9.35 9.74 15.28
CA SER A 229 9.32 8.63 16.23
C SER A 229 10.72 8.29 16.76
N GLN A 230 11.73 8.27 15.89
CA GLN A 230 13.13 8.04 16.27
C GLN A 230 13.65 9.18 17.16
N GLN A 231 13.37 10.43 16.83
CA GLN A 231 13.74 11.59 17.64
C GLN A 231 13.10 11.57 19.03
N LEU A 232 11.91 10.97 19.15
CA LEU A 232 11.17 10.79 20.40
C LEU A 232 11.51 9.48 21.12
N GLY A 233 12.55 8.76 20.69
CA GLY A 233 13.12 7.62 21.39
C GLY A 233 12.57 6.24 21.00
N VAL A 234 11.80 6.14 19.92
CA VAL A 234 11.36 4.82 19.39
C VAL A 234 12.53 4.14 18.70
N ALA A 235 12.84 2.90 19.09
CA ALA A 235 13.88 2.11 18.43
C ALA A 235 13.47 1.75 16.98
N SER A 236 14.41 1.81 16.04
CA SER A 236 14.14 1.59 14.61
C SER A 236 13.50 0.23 14.30
N ASN A 237 13.83 -0.81 15.05
CA ASN A 237 13.24 -2.15 14.92
C ASN A 237 11.79 -2.25 15.43
N ARG A 238 11.25 -1.18 15.99
CA ARG A 238 9.85 -1.06 16.42
C ARG A 238 9.03 -0.14 15.51
N ILE A 239 9.59 0.29 14.38
CA ILE A 239 8.93 1.13 13.38
C ILE A 239 8.70 0.30 12.12
N PHE A 240 7.44 0.07 11.78
CA PHE A 240 7.00 -0.72 10.63
C PHE A 240 6.27 0.18 9.65
N LYS A 241 6.57 0.01 8.35
CA LYS A 241 5.99 0.82 7.26
C LYS A 241 5.46 -0.07 6.15
N GLU A 242 4.32 0.30 5.57
CA GLU A 242 3.85 -0.27 4.31
C GLU A 242 3.64 0.83 3.27
N GLN A 243 4.30 0.70 2.13
CA GLN A 243 4.21 1.62 1.01
C GLN A 243 3.38 1.00 -0.12
N PHE A 244 2.27 1.65 -0.50
CA PHE A 244 1.37 1.15 -1.55
C PHE A 244 1.90 1.35 -2.97
N ARG A 245 2.80 2.30 -3.15
CA ARG A 245 3.45 2.59 -4.43
C ARG A 245 4.93 2.81 -4.19
N PRO A 246 5.79 2.45 -5.17
CA PRO A 246 7.11 3.07 -5.23
C PRO A 246 6.93 4.59 -5.12
N ALA A 247 7.93 5.29 -4.62
CA ALA A 247 7.91 6.76 -4.63
C ALA A 247 7.45 7.22 -6.01
N ASP A 248 6.39 8.05 -6.07
CA ASP A 248 5.97 8.62 -7.34
C ASP A 248 7.22 9.22 -7.97
N ASP A 249 7.51 8.84 -9.22
CA ASP A 249 8.53 9.49 -10.03
C ASP A 249 8.03 10.93 -10.31
N VAL A 250 8.09 11.78 -9.30
CA VAL A 250 7.99 13.23 -9.50
C VAL A 250 9.27 13.58 -10.19
N LEU A 251 9.21 13.55 -11.52
CA LEU A 251 10.29 14.00 -12.37
C LEU A 251 10.42 15.49 -12.11
N ASP A 252 11.45 15.89 -11.38
CA ASP A 252 11.91 17.26 -11.38
C ASP A 252 12.43 17.51 -12.82
N GLU A 253 11.81 18.44 -13.54
CA GLU A 253 12.23 18.77 -14.90
C GLU A 253 13.70 19.26 -14.95
N ASP A 254 14.21 19.75 -13.80
CA ASP A 254 15.58 20.19 -13.61
C ASP A 254 16.50 19.10 -13.01
N ALA A 255 16.03 17.85 -12.84
CA ALA A 255 16.84 16.78 -12.26
C ALA A 255 18.05 16.44 -13.11
N ASP A 256 19.18 16.17 -12.45
CA ASP A 256 20.38 15.65 -13.09
C ASP A 256 20.04 14.40 -13.93
N GLN A 257 20.67 14.31 -15.10
CA GLN A 257 20.44 13.22 -16.03
C GLN A 257 21.53 12.15 -15.91
N LEU A 258 21.11 10.90 -15.88
CA LEU A 258 22.00 9.74 -15.94
C LEU A 258 21.85 8.97 -17.26
N THR A 259 22.81 8.10 -17.55
CA THR A 259 22.78 7.22 -18.72
C THR A 259 22.31 5.82 -18.31
N LEU A 260 21.18 5.39 -18.87
CA LEU A 260 20.71 4.01 -18.78
C LEU A 260 21.10 3.27 -20.06
N THR A 261 22.03 2.33 -19.97
CA THR A 261 22.51 1.51 -21.10
C THR A 261 21.81 0.15 -21.10
N ILE A 262 21.22 -0.23 -22.21
CA ILE A 262 20.70 -1.57 -22.46
C ILE A 262 21.71 -2.29 -23.33
N SER A 263 22.16 -3.48 -22.92
CA SER A 263 23.23 -4.20 -23.63
C SER A 263 22.74 -4.90 -24.89
N ARG A 264 21.47 -5.33 -24.95
CA ARG A 264 20.93 -6.10 -26.11
C ARG A 264 19.46 -5.76 -26.39
N PRO A 265 19.15 -5.05 -27.50
CA PRO A 265 20.12 -4.38 -28.42
C PRO A 265 20.75 -3.19 -27.69
N LEU A 266 21.98 -2.83 -28.08
CA LEU A 266 22.69 -1.72 -27.45
C LEU A 266 21.91 -0.41 -27.65
N LYS A 267 21.52 0.20 -26.54
CA LYS A 267 20.74 1.45 -26.51
C LYS A 267 21.15 2.27 -25.30
N ASN A 268 21.48 3.52 -25.51
CA ASN A 268 21.77 4.48 -24.45
C ASN A 268 20.59 5.45 -24.31
N LEU A 269 20.06 5.57 -23.11
CA LEU A 269 18.92 6.41 -22.77
C LEU A 269 19.37 7.47 -21.77
N ARG A 270 18.91 8.70 -21.94
CA ARG A 270 19.06 9.76 -20.94
C ARG A 270 17.80 9.78 -20.10
N VAL A 271 17.95 9.60 -18.79
CA VAL A 271 16.83 9.53 -17.85
C VAL A 271 17.17 10.31 -16.58
N PRO A 272 16.18 10.90 -15.89
CA PRO A 272 16.41 11.64 -14.66
C PRO A 272 16.97 10.76 -13.54
N VAL A 273 17.84 11.33 -12.69
CA VAL A 273 18.24 10.70 -11.43
C VAL A 273 17.03 10.53 -10.52
N GLY A 274 16.91 9.39 -9.83
CA GLY A 274 15.79 9.08 -8.94
C GLY A 274 14.58 8.45 -9.63
N ILE A 275 14.53 8.40 -10.97
CA ILE A 275 13.44 7.73 -11.70
C ILE A 275 13.43 6.22 -11.38
N SER A 276 12.25 5.60 -11.31
CA SER A 276 12.19 4.14 -11.26
C SER A 276 12.65 3.51 -12.58
N LEU A 277 13.34 2.37 -12.48
CA LEU A 277 13.79 1.65 -13.68
C LEU A 277 12.61 1.30 -14.59
N LEU A 278 11.44 0.96 -14.01
CA LEU A 278 10.24 0.69 -14.78
C LEU A 278 9.78 1.91 -15.57
N ALA A 279 9.65 3.07 -14.93
CA ALA A 279 9.23 4.30 -15.59
C ALA A 279 10.24 4.72 -16.68
N ALA A 280 11.54 4.58 -16.42
CA ALA A 280 12.59 4.86 -17.41
C ALA A 280 12.46 3.97 -18.65
N LEU A 281 12.19 2.67 -18.48
CA LEU A 281 11.99 1.73 -19.58
C LEU A 281 10.72 2.04 -20.38
N GLU A 282 9.60 2.29 -19.70
CA GLU A 282 8.31 2.59 -20.34
C GLU A 282 8.35 3.92 -21.12
N ALA A 283 8.89 4.99 -20.53
CA ALA A 283 9.02 6.29 -21.18
C ALA A 283 9.84 6.21 -22.48
N ASN A 284 10.82 5.30 -22.53
CA ASN A 284 11.67 5.07 -23.69
C ASN A 284 11.19 3.92 -24.59
N LYS A 285 9.98 3.42 -24.39
CA LYS A 285 9.35 2.34 -25.17
C LYS A 285 10.22 1.07 -25.23
N VAL A 286 10.91 0.77 -24.13
CA VAL A 286 11.64 -0.48 -23.95
C VAL A 286 10.68 -1.52 -23.41
N PRO A 287 10.53 -2.69 -24.04
CA PRO A 287 9.61 -3.71 -23.58
C PRO A 287 9.96 -4.18 -22.15
N VAL A 288 9.01 -4.10 -21.26
CA VAL A 288 9.09 -4.60 -19.89
C VAL A 288 7.72 -5.10 -19.45
N VAL A 289 7.69 -6.26 -18.80
CA VAL A 289 6.44 -6.79 -18.23
C VAL A 289 6.30 -6.24 -16.82
N ALA A 290 5.19 -5.56 -16.52
CA ALA A 290 4.93 -5.01 -15.19
C ALA A 290 3.46 -5.17 -14.82
N ALA A 291 3.14 -6.22 -14.06
CA ALA A 291 1.76 -6.53 -13.67
C ALA A 291 1.29 -5.72 -12.46
N CYS A 292 1.94 -5.86 -11.29
CA CYS A 292 1.48 -5.22 -10.05
C CYS A 292 1.98 -3.80 -9.84
N ARG A 293 3.15 -3.44 -10.35
CA ARG A 293 3.83 -2.13 -10.18
C ARG A 293 4.08 -1.75 -8.71
N ALA A 294 4.12 -2.72 -7.81
CA ALA A 294 4.25 -2.53 -6.37
C ALA A 294 5.41 -3.35 -5.75
N GLY A 295 6.28 -3.94 -6.58
CA GLY A 295 7.43 -4.71 -6.10
C GLY A 295 7.08 -6.09 -5.50
N VAL A 296 5.92 -6.66 -5.83
CA VAL A 296 5.39 -7.83 -5.09
C VAL A 296 5.07 -9.06 -5.95
N CYS A 297 5.03 -8.94 -7.29
CA CYS A 297 4.66 -10.10 -8.15
C CYS A 297 5.82 -10.68 -8.96
N GLY A 298 6.98 -10.03 -9.00
CA GLY A 298 8.15 -10.50 -9.72
C GLY A 298 8.11 -10.35 -11.24
N SER A 299 6.99 -9.90 -11.84
CA SER A 299 6.84 -9.85 -13.30
C SER A 299 7.80 -8.86 -14.00
N CYS A 300 8.24 -7.83 -13.28
CA CYS A 300 9.18 -6.81 -13.80
C CYS A 300 10.65 -7.11 -13.46
N LYS A 301 10.98 -8.37 -13.19
CA LYS A 301 12.35 -8.79 -12.88
C LYS A 301 13.30 -8.40 -14.04
N THR A 302 14.31 -7.62 -13.73
CA THR A 302 15.28 -7.08 -14.68
C THR A 302 16.68 -7.26 -14.11
N ARG A 303 17.66 -7.59 -14.95
CA ARG A 303 19.04 -7.76 -14.51
C ARG A 303 19.85 -6.50 -14.74
N VAL A 304 20.39 -5.94 -13.68
CA VAL A 304 21.37 -4.86 -13.68
C VAL A 304 22.76 -5.48 -13.69
N LEU A 305 23.59 -5.10 -14.67
CA LEU A 305 24.98 -5.58 -14.80
C LEU A 305 25.94 -4.72 -13.98
N SER A 306 25.68 -3.41 -13.96
CA SER A 306 26.45 -2.44 -13.16
C SER A 306 25.65 -1.15 -13.02
N GLY A 307 25.92 -0.39 -11.95
CA GLY A 307 25.31 0.91 -11.75
C GLY A 307 25.05 1.23 -10.28
N ASN A 308 24.58 2.46 -10.04
CA ASN A 308 24.18 2.92 -8.73
C ASN A 308 22.64 3.05 -8.68
N TYR A 309 22.02 2.27 -7.82
CA TYR A 309 20.55 2.25 -7.63
C TYR A 309 20.18 1.88 -6.20
N THR A 310 18.96 2.21 -5.81
CA THR A 310 18.33 1.75 -4.57
C THR A 310 17.12 0.88 -4.89
N THR A 311 16.78 -0.05 -4.02
CA THR A 311 15.57 -0.87 -4.18
C THR A 311 14.74 -0.87 -2.90
N SER A 312 13.42 -0.71 -3.04
CA SER A 312 12.47 -0.74 -1.92
C SER A 312 11.84 -2.12 -1.70
N SER A 313 12.01 -3.05 -2.63
CA SER A 313 11.50 -4.42 -2.51
C SER A 313 12.34 -5.42 -3.31
N THR A 314 12.58 -6.57 -2.68
CA THR A 314 13.18 -7.77 -3.27
C THR A 314 12.30 -9.01 -3.08
N MET A 315 11.02 -8.82 -2.74
CA MET A 315 10.11 -9.82 -2.18
C MET A 315 10.05 -11.14 -2.96
N THR A 316 10.15 -11.11 -4.29
CA THR A 316 10.05 -12.31 -5.15
C THR A 316 11.39 -12.73 -5.75
N LEU A 317 12.48 -12.14 -5.28
CA LEU A 317 13.83 -12.49 -5.73
C LEU A 317 14.45 -13.46 -4.73
N THR A 318 15.07 -14.51 -5.26
CA THR A 318 15.90 -15.41 -4.45
C THR A 318 17.23 -14.73 -4.11
N PRO A 319 17.92 -15.16 -3.03
CA PRO A 319 19.25 -14.64 -2.71
C PRO A 319 20.24 -14.74 -3.89
N ALA A 320 20.21 -15.86 -4.63
CA ALA A 320 21.06 -16.06 -5.81
C ALA A 320 20.75 -15.06 -6.94
N GLU A 321 19.48 -14.70 -7.14
CA GLU A 321 19.09 -13.69 -8.13
C GLU A 321 19.55 -12.29 -7.71
N ILE A 322 19.46 -11.95 -6.42
CA ILE A 322 19.94 -10.67 -5.89
C ILE A 322 21.48 -10.56 -6.12
N GLU A 323 22.23 -11.61 -5.81
CA GLU A 323 23.68 -11.67 -6.05
C GLU A 323 24.03 -11.56 -7.54
N GLN A 324 23.18 -12.05 -8.45
CA GLN A 324 23.34 -11.94 -9.89
C GLN A 324 22.91 -10.57 -10.45
N GLY A 325 22.47 -9.65 -9.59
CA GLY A 325 22.07 -8.30 -9.97
C GLY A 325 20.62 -8.18 -10.47
N TYR A 326 19.74 -9.16 -10.18
CA TYR A 326 18.34 -8.99 -10.50
C TYR A 326 17.66 -8.04 -9.53
N VAL A 327 16.82 -7.17 -10.07
CA VAL A 327 15.97 -6.22 -9.36
C VAL A 327 14.53 -6.32 -9.86
N LEU A 328 13.59 -5.81 -9.07
CA LEU A 328 12.23 -5.56 -9.55
C LEU A 328 12.17 -4.12 -10.08
N ALA A 329 12.04 -3.96 -11.38
CA ALA A 329 12.16 -2.66 -12.04
C ALA A 329 11.23 -1.58 -11.45
N CYS A 330 10.03 -1.98 -11.00
CA CYS A 330 9.07 -1.06 -10.39
C CYS A 330 9.44 -0.60 -8.97
N SER A 331 10.41 -1.23 -8.31
CA SER A 331 10.91 -0.87 -6.98
C SER A 331 12.39 -0.48 -6.97
N CYS A 332 13.01 -0.38 -8.15
CA CYS A 332 14.41 0.00 -8.32
C CYS A 332 14.48 1.45 -8.81
N GLN A 333 15.09 2.34 -8.03
CA GLN A 333 15.31 3.75 -8.38
C GLN A 333 16.76 3.97 -8.82
N LEU A 334 16.95 4.60 -9.95
CA LEU A 334 18.26 4.87 -10.55
C LEU A 334 18.90 6.08 -9.87
N GLN A 335 20.13 5.91 -9.35
CA GLN A 335 20.88 6.95 -8.64
C GLN A 335 22.14 7.38 -9.41
N GLY A 336 22.48 6.69 -10.49
CA GLY A 336 23.63 6.97 -11.35
C GLY A 336 23.61 6.10 -12.60
N ASP A 337 24.62 6.28 -13.47
CA ASP A 337 24.73 5.54 -14.71
C ASP A 337 24.59 4.04 -14.47
N THR A 338 23.72 3.39 -15.24
CA THR A 338 23.32 2.01 -15.00
C THR A 338 23.29 1.21 -16.31
N VAL A 339 23.75 -0.04 -16.27
CA VAL A 339 23.81 -0.96 -17.40
C VAL A 339 22.91 -2.15 -17.14
N LEU A 340 21.99 -2.43 -18.07
CA LEU A 340 21.13 -3.61 -18.06
C LEU A 340 21.64 -4.72 -18.99
N ALA A 341 21.27 -5.98 -18.68
CA ALA A 341 21.59 -7.14 -19.49
C ALA A 341 20.93 -7.12 -20.87
#